data_1af79b9342762a96a97370ed280aab29
#
_entry.id   1af79b9342762a96a97370ed280aab29
#
_cell.length_a   1.000
_cell.length_b   1.000
_cell.length_c   1.000
_cell.angle_alpha   90.00
_cell.angle_beta   90.00
_cell.angle_gamma   90.00
#
_symmetry.space_group_name_H-M   'P 1'
#
loop_
_entity.id
_entity.type
_entity.pdbx_description
1 polymer ?
#
loop_
_entity_poly.entity_id
_entity_poly.type
_entity_poly.pdbx_seq_one_letter_code
_entity_poly.pdbx_strand_id
1 'polypeptide(L)'
;EKGMGAKIEKAILTSDLGLNPNTAGSVIRIPLPPLTEERRRELGKVVHHEGENAKIAIRNIRRDANAHFKELLKEKEITEDEARKAELDIQEVTDQAVKKVDEIVAEKEKELLEI
;
A
#
# COMPACT_ATOMS: atom_id res chain seq x y z
N GLU A 1 6.87 8.65 -7.18
CA GLU A 1 7.68 9.80 -6.98
C GLU A 1 9.11 9.59 -7.39
N LYS A 2 9.63 10.48 -8.20
CA LYS A 2 10.97 10.29 -8.75
C LYS A 2 12.06 10.20 -7.70
N GLY A 3 12.02 11.08 -6.73
CA GLY A 3 13.04 11.08 -5.69
C GLY A 3 13.03 9.81 -4.86
N MET A 4 11.85 9.29 -4.63
CA MET A 4 11.70 8.08 -3.87
C MET A 4 12.18 6.88 -4.66
N GLY A 5 11.88 6.82 -5.94
CA GLY A 5 12.32 5.74 -6.79
C GLY A 5 13.84 5.66 -6.87
N ALA A 6 14.49 6.80 -7.02
CA ALA A 6 15.94 6.85 -7.09
C ALA A 6 16.57 6.40 -5.77
N LYS A 7 15.99 6.81 -4.66
CA LYS A 7 16.51 6.40 -3.35
C LYS A 7 16.35 4.91 -3.11
N ILE A 8 15.24 4.37 -3.53
CA ILE A 8 14.98 2.94 -3.40
C ILE A 8 15.96 2.15 -4.26
N GLU A 9 16.15 2.57 -5.48
CA GLU A 9 17.11 1.93 -6.36
C GLU A 9 18.51 1.94 -5.79
N LYS A 10 18.93 3.08 -5.28
CA LYS A 10 20.24 3.21 -4.70
C LYS A 10 20.38 2.32 -3.48
N ALA A 11 19.37 2.26 -2.64
CA ALA A 11 19.38 1.41 -1.47
C ALA A 11 19.47 -0.06 -1.84
N ILE A 12 18.75 -0.46 -2.87
CA ILE A 12 18.77 -1.83 -3.35
C ILE A 12 20.16 -2.18 -3.88
N LEU A 13 20.72 -1.32 -4.68
CA LEU A 13 22.03 -1.54 -5.25
C LEU A 13 23.10 -1.61 -4.16
N THR A 14 22.98 -0.78 -3.16
CA THR A 14 23.93 -0.74 -2.07
C THR A 14 23.79 -1.98 -1.18
N SER A 15 22.58 -2.39 -0.91
CA SER A 15 22.35 -3.53 -0.03
C SER A 15 22.65 -4.87 -0.68
N ASP A 16 22.62 -4.92 -1.98
CA ASP A 16 22.91 -6.15 -2.71
C ASP A 16 24.37 -6.46 -2.86
N LEU A 17 25.20 -5.72 -2.23
CA LEU A 17 26.61 -6.01 -2.10
C LEU A 17 27.37 -6.50 -3.32
N GLY A 18 26.86 -7.38 -4.02
CA GLY A 18 27.52 -7.92 -5.18
C GLY A 18 27.29 -7.10 -6.41
N LEU A 19 26.39 -6.17 -6.35
CA LEU A 19 26.03 -5.38 -7.50
C LEU A 19 26.78 -4.06 -7.44
N ASN A 20 27.52 -3.83 -8.47
CA ASN A 20 28.31 -2.63 -8.54
C ASN A 20 27.50 -1.49 -9.13
N PRO A 21 27.24 -0.44 -8.37
CA PRO A 21 26.44 0.67 -8.89
C PRO A 21 27.07 1.39 -10.04
N ASN A 22 28.35 1.29 -10.19
CA ASN A 22 28.98 1.93 -11.31
C ASN A 22 28.55 1.42 -12.61
N THR A 23 28.12 0.23 -12.60
CA THR A 23 27.65 -0.34 -13.79
C THR A 23 26.19 -0.12 -13.87
N ALA A 24 25.71 0.96 -13.27
CA ALA A 24 24.33 1.16 -13.23
C ALA A 24 23.72 0.92 -14.58
N GLY A 25 24.36 1.40 -15.54
CA GLY A 25 23.92 1.11 -16.86
C GLY A 25 24.06 -0.33 -17.16
N SER A 26 25.13 -0.90 -16.77
CA SER A 26 25.46 -2.24 -17.15
C SER A 26 25.31 -3.24 -16.03
N VAL A 27 25.31 -2.79 -14.83
CA VAL A 27 25.11 -3.69 -13.73
C VAL A 27 23.77 -4.36 -13.82
N ILE A 28 22.90 -3.69 -14.46
CA ILE A 28 21.62 -4.24 -14.72
C ILE A 28 21.73 -5.52 -15.48
N ARG A 29 22.84 -5.67 -16.13
CA ARG A 29 23.05 -6.86 -16.90
C ARG A 29 23.65 -7.96 -16.12
N ILE A 30 24.10 -7.66 -14.94
CA ILE A 30 24.60 -8.71 -14.10
C ILE A 30 23.38 -9.55 -13.78
N PRO A 31 23.41 -10.81 -14.16
CA PRO A 31 22.25 -11.64 -13.92
C PRO A 31 22.09 -11.79 -12.42
N LEU A 32 21.03 -11.24 -11.95
CA LEU A 32 20.60 -11.51 -10.61
C LEU A 32 20.08 -12.93 -10.62
N PRO A 33 20.40 -13.71 -9.62
CA PRO A 33 19.81 -15.04 -9.54
C PRO A 33 18.29 -14.85 -9.55
N PRO A 34 17.57 -15.67 -10.31
CA PRO A 34 16.13 -15.59 -10.25
C PRO A 34 15.69 -15.80 -8.82
N LEU A 35 14.66 -15.11 -8.42
CA LEU A 35 14.10 -15.32 -7.11
C LEU A 35 13.69 -16.78 -6.99
N THR A 36 14.06 -17.41 -5.91
CA THR A 36 13.64 -18.78 -5.65
C THR A 36 12.13 -18.76 -5.40
N GLU A 37 11.47 -19.89 -5.59
CA GLU A 37 10.07 -19.99 -5.28
C GLU A 37 9.81 -19.68 -3.82
N GLU A 38 10.69 -20.11 -2.97
CA GLU A 38 10.58 -19.86 -1.55
C GLU A 38 10.62 -18.35 -1.28
N ARG A 39 11.55 -17.66 -1.90
CA ARG A 39 11.68 -16.21 -1.72
C ARG A 39 10.46 -15.47 -2.28
N ARG A 40 9.97 -15.90 -3.42
CA ARG A 40 8.77 -15.32 -4.00
C ARG A 40 7.58 -15.49 -3.09
N ARG A 41 7.48 -16.65 -2.48
CA ARG A 41 6.40 -16.96 -1.56
C ARG A 41 6.47 -16.08 -0.31
N GLU A 42 7.68 -15.88 0.21
CA GLU A 42 7.89 -14.98 1.34
C GLU A 42 7.51 -13.56 1.01
N LEU A 43 7.94 -13.07 -0.14
CA LEU A 43 7.62 -11.72 -0.59
C LEU A 43 6.12 -11.56 -0.82
N GLY A 44 5.48 -12.57 -1.36
CA GLY A 44 4.03 -12.56 -1.52
C GLY A 44 3.31 -12.42 -0.20
N LYS A 45 3.79 -13.10 0.82
CA LYS A 45 3.21 -12.98 2.17
C LYS A 45 3.38 -11.58 2.73
N VAL A 46 4.56 -10.98 2.49
CA VAL A 46 4.81 -9.62 2.94
C VAL A 46 3.86 -8.65 2.25
N VAL A 47 3.70 -8.77 0.95
CA VAL A 47 2.79 -7.92 0.19
C VAL A 47 1.37 -8.06 0.70
N HIS A 48 0.92 -9.28 0.90
CA HIS A 48 -0.41 -9.55 1.39
C HIS A 48 -0.61 -8.95 2.79
N HIS A 49 0.36 -9.15 3.66
CA HIS A 49 0.30 -8.63 5.03
C HIS A 49 0.24 -7.10 5.05
N GLU A 50 1.05 -6.46 4.22
CA GLU A 50 1.04 -5.01 4.13
C GLU A 50 -0.30 -4.49 3.61
N GLY A 51 -0.87 -5.20 2.65
CA GLY A 51 -2.19 -4.86 2.12
C GLY A 51 -3.28 -4.97 3.20
N GLU A 52 -3.24 -6.04 3.98
CA GLU A 52 -4.20 -6.20 5.06
C GLU A 52 -4.06 -5.11 6.13
N ASN A 53 -2.81 -4.77 6.47
CA ASN A 53 -2.56 -3.70 7.43
C ASN A 53 -3.08 -2.36 6.92
N ALA A 54 -2.89 -2.08 5.64
CA ALA A 54 -3.39 -0.85 5.03
C ALA A 54 -4.91 -0.79 5.10
N LYS A 55 -5.59 -1.90 4.83
CA LYS A 55 -7.04 -1.95 4.89
C LYS A 55 -7.55 -1.76 6.31
N ILE A 56 -6.86 -2.32 7.28
CA ILE A 56 -7.21 -2.13 8.69
C ILE A 56 -7.10 -0.66 9.07
N ALA A 57 -6.01 -0.01 8.65
CA ALA A 57 -5.80 1.41 8.92
C ALA A 57 -6.91 2.27 8.30
N ILE A 58 -7.30 1.95 7.07
CA ILE A 58 -8.37 2.66 6.36
C ILE A 58 -9.68 2.50 7.12
N ARG A 59 -10.00 1.29 7.55
CA ARG A 59 -11.23 1.04 8.30
C ARG A 59 -11.23 1.71 9.66
N ASN A 60 -10.08 1.81 10.30
CA ASN A 60 -9.97 2.53 11.57
C ASN A 60 -10.24 4.02 11.40
N ILE A 61 -9.73 4.60 10.31
CA ILE A 61 -10.00 6.00 10.00
C ILE A 61 -11.50 6.21 9.80
N ARG A 62 -12.17 5.32 9.07
CA ARG A 62 -13.61 5.38 8.87
C ARG A 62 -14.35 5.33 10.21
N ARG A 63 -13.93 4.41 11.07
CA ARG A 63 -14.55 4.24 12.38
C ARG A 63 -14.42 5.51 13.22
N ASP A 64 -13.23 6.10 13.20
CA ASP A 64 -12.99 7.34 13.94
C ASP A 64 -13.80 8.49 13.37
N ALA A 65 -13.91 8.57 12.05
CA ALA A 65 -14.72 9.61 11.41
C ALA A 65 -16.19 9.46 11.78
N ASN A 66 -16.70 8.23 11.78
CA ASN A 66 -18.10 7.98 12.14
C ASN A 66 -18.37 8.31 13.62
N ALA A 67 -17.42 8.02 14.49
CA ALA A 67 -17.54 8.37 15.89
C ALA A 67 -17.60 9.89 16.06
N HIS A 68 -16.78 10.59 15.28
CA HIS A 68 -16.77 12.05 15.32
C HIS A 68 -18.09 12.63 14.82
N PHE A 69 -18.66 12.06 13.76
CA PHE A 69 -19.97 12.51 13.26
C PHE A 69 -21.07 12.31 14.31
N LYS A 70 -21.04 11.21 15.02
CA LYS A 70 -22.01 10.95 16.07
C LYS A 70 -21.88 11.96 17.20
N GLU A 71 -20.67 12.32 17.54
CA GLU A 71 -20.44 13.32 18.56
C GLU A 71 -20.94 14.69 18.13
N LEU A 72 -20.66 15.08 16.90
CA LEU A 72 -21.17 16.34 16.35
C LEU A 72 -22.70 16.38 16.33
N LEU A 73 -23.31 15.26 16.00
CA LEU A 73 -24.75 15.16 16.01
C LEU A 73 -25.31 15.31 17.42
N LYS A 74 -24.67 14.67 18.38
CA LYS A 74 -25.08 14.75 19.78
C LYS A 74 -24.97 16.17 20.30
N GLU A 75 -23.97 16.90 19.87
CA GLU A 75 -23.77 18.29 20.25
C GLU A 75 -24.62 19.25 19.41
N LYS A 76 -25.39 18.70 18.51
CA LYS A 76 -26.26 19.48 17.63
C LYS A 76 -25.53 20.44 16.70
N GLU A 77 -24.28 20.13 16.41
CA GLU A 77 -23.51 20.93 15.48
C GLU A 77 -23.81 20.57 14.03
N ILE A 78 -24.35 19.37 13.83
CA ILE A 78 -24.82 18.95 12.50
C ILE A 78 -26.19 18.30 12.65
N THR A 79 -26.92 18.23 11.55
CA THR A 79 -28.25 17.60 11.56
C THR A 79 -28.11 16.10 11.30
N GLU A 80 -29.19 15.38 11.53
CA GLU A 80 -29.21 13.94 11.25
C GLU A 80 -28.98 13.67 9.78
N ASP A 81 -29.53 14.49 8.90
CA ASP A 81 -29.32 14.33 7.47
C ASP A 81 -27.88 14.56 7.07
N GLU A 82 -27.26 15.57 7.67
CA GLU A 82 -25.84 15.84 7.43
C GLU A 82 -24.95 14.70 7.92
N ALA A 83 -25.26 14.16 9.10
CA ALA A 83 -24.52 13.03 9.64
C ALA A 83 -24.65 11.80 8.75
N ARG A 84 -25.87 11.54 8.27
CA ARG A 84 -26.12 10.41 7.39
C ARG A 84 -25.35 10.54 6.09
N LYS A 85 -25.37 11.73 5.51
CA LYS A 85 -24.64 11.98 4.27
C LYS A 85 -23.16 11.82 4.47
N ALA A 86 -22.64 12.34 5.57
CA ALA A 86 -21.22 12.22 5.88
C ALA A 86 -20.80 10.75 6.05
N GLU A 87 -21.64 9.96 6.71
CA GLU A 87 -21.36 8.53 6.86
C GLU A 87 -21.38 7.80 5.53
N LEU A 88 -22.29 8.15 4.63
CA LEU A 88 -22.31 7.55 3.31
C LEU A 88 -21.09 7.94 2.50
N ASP A 89 -20.71 9.21 2.58
CA ASP A 89 -19.54 9.69 1.84
C ASP A 89 -18.26 9.01 2.32
N ILE A 90 -18.09 8.88 3.63
CA ILE A 90 -16.89 8.24 4.16
C ILE A 90 -16.88 6.74 3.85
N GLN A 91 -18.05 6.12 3.79
CA GLN A 91 -18.14 4.71 3.41
C GLN A 91 -17.72 4.52 1.96
N GLU A 92 -18.15 5.40 1.08
CA GLU A 92 -17.79 5.32 -0.32
C GLU A 92 -16.29 5.52 -0.52
N VAL A 93 -15.71 6.52 0.14
CA VAL A 93 -14.28 6.76 0.07
C VAL A 93 -13.51 5.56 0.62
N THR A 94 -14.00 4.99 1.72
CA THR A 94 -13.39 3.80 2.33
C THR A 94 -13.40 2.62 1.37
N ASP A 95 -14.55 2.39 0.75
CA ASP A 95 -14.68 1.27 -0.19
C ASP A 95 -13.75 1.42 -1.39
N GLN A 96 -13.63 2.64 -1.91
CA GLN A 96 -12.72 2.92 -3.00
C GLN A 96 -11.27 2.74 -2.59
N ALA A 97 -10.92 3.17 -1.38
CA ALA A 97 -9.56 3.02 -0.89
C ALA A 97 -9.20 1.55 -0.68
N VAL A 98 -10.10 0.76 -0.12
CA VAL A 98 -9.89 -0.67 0.08
C VAL A 98 -9.73 -1.37 -1.27
N LYS A 99 -10.56 -1.01 -2.23
CA LYS A 99 -10.46 -1.58 -3.56
C LYS A 99 -9.11 -1.25 -4.19
N LYS A 100 -8.64 -0.03 -4.01
CA LYS A 100 -7.35 0.39 -4.54
C LYS A 100 -6.22 -0.42 -3.92
N VAL A 101 -6.28 -0.68 -2.62
CA VAL A 101 -5.29 -1.50 -1.95
C VAL A 101 -5.29 -2.92 -2.54
N ASP A 102 -6.47 -3.50 -2.74
CA ASP A 102 -6.57 -4.83 -3.32
C ASP A 102 -5.99 -4.89 -4.74
N GLU A 103 -6.23 -3.86 -5.53
CA GLU A 103 -5.68 -3.77 -6.87
C GLU A 103 -4.15 -3.71 -6.85
N ILE A 104 -3.60 -2.91 -5.94
CA ILE A 104 -2.16 -2.78 -5.80
C ILE A 104 -1.54 -4.10 -5.35
N VAL A 105 -2.16 -4.76 -4.39
CA VAL A 105 -1.68 -6.06 -3.90
C VAL A 105 -1.68 -7.08 -5.03
N ALA A 106 -2.76 -7.15 -5.78
CA ALA A 106 -2.86 -8.09 -6.89
C ALA A 106 -1.79 -7.82 -7.94
N GLU A 107 -1.54 -6.55 -8.23
CA GLU A 107 -0.52 -6.18 -9.19
C GLU A 107 0.87 -6.57 -8.72
N LYS A 108 1.17 -6.33 -7.43
CA LYS A 108 2.46 -6.70 -6.88
C LYS A 108 2.66 -8.21 -6.84
N GLU A 109 1.62 -8.95 -6.52
CA GLU A 109 1.70 -10.40 -6.53
C GLU A 109 1.98 -10.91 -7.95
N LYS A 110 1.33 -10.29 -8.92
CA LYS A 110 1.56 -10.64 -10.32
C LYS A 110 3.00 -10.37 -10.73
N GLU A 111 3.53 -9.21 -10.34
CA GLU A 111 4.92 -8.87 -10.63
C GLU A 111 5.89 -9.89 -10.05
N LEU A 112 5.61 -10.40 -8.87
CA LEU A 112 6.44 -11.42 -8.24
C LEU A 112 6.46 -12.72 -9.03
N LEU A 113 5.34 -13.03 -9.66
CA LEU A 113 5.26 -14.25 -10.48
C LEU A 113 5.99 -14.11 -11.80
N GLU A 114 6.13 -12.89 -12.28
CA GLU A 114 6.78 -12.63 -13.56
C GLU A 114 8.29 -12.54 -13.48
N ILE A 115 8.86 -12.49 -12.32
CA ILE A 115 10.32 -12.40 -12.13
C ILE A 115 11.02 -13.78 -12.25
#